data_f71cefc43c1ebd11fa93199c8cfc84c3
#
_entry.id   f71cefc43c1ebd11fa93199c8cfc84c3
#
_cell.length_a   1.000
_cell.length_b   1.000
_cell.length_c   1.000
_cell.angle_alpha   90.00
_cell.angle_beta   90.00
_cell.angle_gamma   90.00
#
_symmetry.space_group_name_H-M   'P 1'
#
loop_
_entity.id
_entity.type
_entity.pdbx_description
1 polymer ?
#
loop_
_entity_poly.entity_id
_entity_poly.type
_entity_poly.pdbx_seq_one_letter_code
_entity_poly.pdbx_strand_id
1 'polypeptide(L)'
;MVINLSASYSLMSTWVSELRHTEIQTDRMRFRKNLERIGEVMAYEISKTLEWEEKEIPTPLGISVCKVLKEQPVLATILRAGLPFHQGVLNFFDKADNAFVSAYRKHHRDGSFEISVEYVSCPDLENRVLIISDPMLATGASLVKTLQYLKVVGQPKEIHIVSAIACTIGIEFVRRENPGVKI
;
A
#
# COMPACT_ATOMS: atom_id res chain seq x y z
N MET A 1 -5.90 -7.42 -11.12
CA MET A 1 -6.61 -8.33 -10.20
C MET A 1 -7.06 -7.54 -8.98
N VAL A 2 -8.24 -7.82 -8.42
CA VAL A 2 -8.71 -7.19 -7.17
C VAL A 2 -8.96 -8.29 -6.16
N ILE A 3 -8.42 -8.16 -4.94
CA ILE A 3 -8.59 -9.11 -3.84
C ILE A 3 -9.23 -8.38 -2.66
N ASN A 4 -10.43 -8.79 -2.27
CA ASN A 4 -11.12 -8.24 -1.11
C ASN A 4 -10.90 -9.15 0.11
N LEU A 5 -9.97 -8.80 0.98
CA LEU A 5 -9.64 -9.57 2.18
C LEU A 5 -10.75 -9.52 3.24
N SER A 6 -11.62 -8.50 3.20
CA SER A 6 -12.76 -8.41 4.13
C SER A 6 -13.96 -9.28 3.73
N ALA A 7 -13.88 -10.01 2.61
CA ALA A 7 -14.93 -10.96 2.20
C ALA A 7 -14.97 -12.20 3.07
N SER A 8 -13.90 -12.53 3.79
CA SER A 8 -13.85 -13.64 4.75
C SER A 8 -13.95 -13.14 6.19
N TYR A 9 -14.54 -13.97 7.07
CA TYR A 9 -14.61 -13.65 8.49
C TYR A 9 -13.23 -13.75 9.14
N SER A 10 -12.75 -12.62 9.65
CA SER A 10 -11.47 -12.52 10.33
C SER A 10 -11.43 -11.30 11.26
N LEU A 11 -10.39 -11.17 12.08
CA LEU A 11 -10.16 -9.96 12.88
C LEU A 11 -10.03 -8.69 12.02
N MET A 12 -9.59 -8.82 10.78
CA MET A 12 -9.55 -7.72 9.82
C MET A 12 -10.94 -7.12 9.60
N SER A 13 -12.00 -7.95 9.51
CA SER A 13 -13.38 -7.48 9.37
C SER A 13 -13.81 -6.63 10.57
N THR A 14 -13.38 -7.00 11.78
CA THR A 14 -13.61 -6.20 12.99
C THR A 14 -12.93 -4.84 12.90
N TRP A 15 -11.67 -4.79 12.53
CA TRP A 15 -10.93 -3.52 12.42
C TRP A 15 -11.49 -2.62 11.33
N VAL A 16 -11.89 -3.18 10.19
CA VAL A 16 -12.57 -2.43 9.12
C VAL A 16 -13.92 -1.89 9.59
N SER A 17 -14.69 -2.66 10.38
CA SER A 17 -15.97 -2.21 10.94
C SER A 17 -15.77 -1.02 11.91
N GLU A 18 -14.72 -1.08 12.75
CA GLU A 18 -14.37 0.01 13.67
C GLU A 18 -13.94 1.29 12.92
N LEU A 19 -13.21 1.17 11.80
CA LEU A 19 -12.87 2.33 10.95
C LEU A 19 -14.11 3.00 10.33
N ARG A 20 -15.20 2.25 10.16
CA ARG A 20 -16.46 2.73 9.58
C ARG A 20 -17.48 3.19 10.63
N HIS A 21 -17.34 2.75 11.88
CA HIS A 21 -18.28 3.04 12.94
C HIS A 21 -18.22 4.52 13.35
N THR A 22 -19.32 5.23 13.26
CA THR A 22 -19.40 6.69 13.44
C THR A 22 -18.84 7.20 14.77
N GLU A 23 -18.96 6.43 15.84
CA GLU A 23 -18.42 6.77 17.16
C GLU A 23 -16.98 6.29 17.34
N ILE A 24 -16.70 5.01 17.01
CA ILE A 24 -15.37 4.40 17.26
C ILE A 24 -14.29 5.08 16.41
N GLN A 25 -14.59 5.47 15.17
CA GLN A 25 -13.62 6.15 14.29
C GLN A 25 -13.15 7.51 14.84
N THR A 26 -13.84 8.10 15.83
CA THR A 26 -13.41 9.34 16.48
C THR A 26 -12.23 9.16 17.43
N ASP A 27 -12.00 7.96 17.92
CA ASP A 27 -10.78 7.59 18.65
C ASP A 27 -9.59 7.54 17.68
N ARG A 28 -8.82 8.62 17.69
CA ARG A 28 -7.70 8.84 16.77
C ARG A 28 -6.58 7.81 16.94
N MET A 29 -6.35 7.31 18.16
CA MET A 29 -5.33 6.30 18.39
C MET A 29 -5.79 4.95 17.85
N ARG A 30 -7.01 4.53 18.18
CA ARG A 30 -7.60 3.29 17.70
C ARG A 30 -7.69 3.26 16.18
N PHE A 31 -8.10 4.37 15.56
CA PHE A 31 -8.16 4.53 14.11
C PHE A 31 -6.79 4.26 13.46
N ARG A 32 -5.73 4.93 13.93
CA ARG A 32 -4.38 4.72 13.40
C ARG A 32 -3.87 3.29 13.64
N LYS A 33 -4.15 2.73 14.83
CA LYS A 33 -3.70 1.37 15.16
C LYS A 33 -4.42 0.30 14.32
N ASN A 34 -5.69 0.52 13.99
CA ASN A 34 -6.40 -0.38 13.09
C ASN A 34 -5.88 -0.30 11.66
N LEU A 35 -5.53 0.89 11.16
CA LEU A 35 -4.86 1.03 9.85
C LEU A 35 -3.52 0.28 9.82
N GLU A 36 -2.71 0.39 10.87
CA GLU A 36 -1.44 -0.32 10.99
C GLU A 36 -1.66 -1.85 10.94
N ARG A 37 -2.57 -2.39 11.76
CA ARG A 37 -2.92 -3.83 11.79
C ARG A 37 -3.41 -4.35 10.44
N ILE A 38 -4.24 -3.57 9.75
CA ILE A 38 -4.73 -3.91 8.41
C ILE A 38 -3.57 -3.93 7.43
N GLY A 39 -2.63 -2.97 7.53
CA GLY A 39 -1.40 -2.93 6.73
C GLY A 39 -0.54 -4.18 6.92
N GLU A 40 -0.40 -4.65 8.16
CA GLU A 40 0.34 -5.88 8.50
C GLU A 40 -0.28 -7.11 7.81
N VAL A 41 -1.61 -7.28 7.92
CA VAL A 41 -2.31 -8.41 7.27
C VAL A 41 -2.18 -8.35 5.75
N MET A 42 -2.34 -7.17 5.15
CA MET A 42 -2.20 -7.00 3.70
C MET A 42 -0.76 -7.28 3.24
N ALA A 43 0.25 -6.87 3.98
CA ALA A 43 1.64 -7.18 3.70
C ALA A 43 1.89 -8.69 3.70
N TYR A 44 1.34 -9.42 4.68
CA TYR A 44 1.41 -10.87 4.73
C TYR A 44 0.75 -11.52 3.49
N GLU A 45 -0.43 -11.08 3.09
CA GLU A 45 -1.10 -11.62 1.91
C GLU A 45 -0.32 -11.32 0.61
N ILE A 46 0.23 -10.11 0.46
CA ILE A 46 1.09 -9.77 -0.68
C ILE A 46 2.35 -10.63 -0.69
N SER A 47 2.98 -10.87 0.44
CA SER A 47 4.22 -11.65 0.53
C SER A 47 4.10 -13.03 -0.10
N LYS A 48 2.91 -13.64 -0.07
CA LYS A 48 2.64 -14.95 -0.69
C LYS A 48 2.70 -14.92 -2.22
N THR A 49 2.60 -13.74 -2.82
CA THR A 49 2.59 -13.55 -4.29
C THR A 49 3.92 -13.09 -4.85
N LEU A 50 4.89 -12.80 -3.98
CA LEU A 50 6.23 -12.34 -4.36
C LEU A 50 7.13 -13.52 -4.74
N GLU A 51 8.31 -13.21 -5.29
CA GLU A 51 9.32 -14.21 -5.66
C GLU A 51 10.14 -14.65 -4.45
N TRP A 52 10.29 -15.97 -4.31
CA TRP A 52 11.06 -16.59 -3.24
C TRP A 52 12.19 -17.42 -3.84
N GLU A 53 13.29 -17.56 -3.11
CA GLU A 53 14.42 -18.42 -3.47
C GLU A 53 14.77 -19.35 -2.31
N GLU A 54 15.40 -20.48 -2.61
CA GLU A 54 15.95 -21.37 -1.59
C GLU A 54 17.39 -20.97 -1.26
N LYS A 55 17.68 -20.87 0.03
CA LYS A 55 19.01 -20.55 0.56
C LYS A 55 19.41 -21.53 1.65
N GLU A 56 20.67 -21.97 1.62
CA GLU A 56 21.30 -22.67 2.71
C GLU A 56 21.60 -21.70 3.87
N ILE A 57 21.01 -21.97 5.01
CA ILE A 57 21.14 -21.13 6.21
C ILE A 57 21.87 -21.93 7.29
N PRO A 58 23.01 -21.45 7.80
CA PRO A 58 23.66 -22.07 8.95
C PRO A 58 22.80 -21.87 10.21
N THR A 59 22.47 -22.96 10.87
CA THR A 59 21.72 -22.96 12.13
C THR A 59 22.55 -23.62 13.24
N PRO A 60 22.18 -23.46 14.50
CA PRO A 60 22.89 -24.16 15.60
C PRO A 60 22.92 -25.68 15.50
N LEU A 61 21.99 -26.28 14.72
CA LEU A 61 21.87 -27.74 14.53
C LEU A 61 22.42 -28.23 13.19
N GLY A 62 22.96 -27.34 12.35
CA GLY A 62 23.47 -27.66 11.01
C GLY A 62 22.91 -26.76 9.93
N ILE A 63 23.18 -27.09 8.67
CA ILE A 63 22.68 -26.33 7.50
C ILE A 63 21.23 -26.72 7.24
N SER A 64 20.37 -25.73 7.07
CA SER A 64 18.95 -25.88 6.68
C SER A 64 18.67 -25.13 5.40
N VAL A 65 17.98 -25.78 4.46
CA VAL A 65 17.47 -25.10 3.26
C VAL A 65 16.17 -24.37 3.60
N CYS A 66 16.18 -23.04 3.49
CA CYS A 66 15.06 -22.17 3.85
C CYS A 66 14.60 -21.37 2.61
N LYS A 67 13.30 -21.13 2.53
CA LYS A 67 12.74 -20.18 1.55
C LYS A 67 12.86 -18.75 2.10
N VAL A 68 13.52 -17.89 1.35
CA VAL A 68 13.71 -16.48 1.68
C VAL A 68 13.17 -15.60 0.56
N LEU A 69 12.71 -14.42 0.90
CA LEU A 69 12.26 -13.45 -0.10
C LEU A 69 13.44 -13.05 -0.98
N LYS A 70 13.28 -13.21 -2.30
CA LYS A 70 14.37 -12.96 -3.26
C LYS A 70 14.76 -11.49 -3.32
N GLU A 71 13.78 -10.59 -3.25
CA GLU A 71 13.97 -9.14 -3.34
C GLU A 71 12.96 -8.41 -2.47
N GLN A 72 13.42 -7.39 -1.77
CA GLN A 72 12.53 -6.52 -0.99
C GLN A 72 11.78 -5.56 -1.92
N PRO A 73 10.47 -5.33 -1.68
CA PRO A 73 9.71 -4.33 -2.42
C PRO A 73 10.16 -2.91 -2.07
N VAL A 74 9.72 -1.93 -2.86
CA VAL A 74 9.68 -0.53 -2.45
C VAL A 74 8.29 -0.24 -1.90
N LEU A 75 8.23 0.35 -0.71
CA LEU A 75 6.98 0.72 -0.05
C LEU A 75 6.72 2.20 -0.25
N ALA A 76 5.63 2.53 -0.92
CA ALA A 76 5.21 3.91 -1.12
C ALA A 76 3.94 4.25 -0.32
N THR A 77 3.80 5.51 0.06
CA THR A 77 2.57 6.01 0.67
C THR A 77 2.27 7.44 0.31
N ILE A 78 0.97 7.77 0.29
CA ILE A 78 0.49 9.14 0.09
C ILE A 78 0.37 9.81 1.47
N LEU A 79 1.18 10.85 1.67
CA LEU A 79 1.20 11.62 2.90
C LEU A 79 -0.06 12.49 3.01
N ARG A 80 -0.57 12.73 4.18
CA ARG A 80 -0.12 12.28 5.51
C ARG A 80 -0.93 11.07 6.00
N ALA A 81 -2.15 10.87 5.47
CA ALA A 81 -3.11 9.89 5.95
C ALA A 81 -2.60 8.44 5.83
N GLY A 82 -1.73 8.17 4.87
CA GLY A 82 -1.15 6.84 4.64
C GLY A 82 -0.14 6.37 5.68
N LEU A 83 0.43 7.25 6.50
CA LEU A 83 1.53 6.90 7.40
C LEU A 83 1.25 5.71 8.34
N PRO A 84 0.12 5.64 9.06
CA PRO A 84 -0.12 4.49 9.94
C PRO A 84 -0.27 3.17 9.17
N PHE A 85 -0.87 3.23 7.99
CA PHE A 85 -1.06 2.08 7.12
C PHE A 85 0.28 1.59 6.54
N HIS A 86 1.09 2.53 6.07
CA HIS A 86 2.45 2.27 5.61
C HIS A 86 3.32 1.64 6.71
N GLN A 87 3.22 2.12 7.95
CA GLN A 87 3.93 1.53 9.08
C GLN A 87 3.59 0.05 9.26
N GLY A 88 2.32 -0.32 9.11
CA GLY A 88 1.90 -1.72 9.17
C GLY A 88 2.54 -2.57 8.06
N VAL A 89 2.60 -2.05 6.84
CA VAL A 89 3.29 -2.76 5.73
C VAL A 89 4.78 -2.88 6.00
N LEU A 90 5.42 -1.83 6.52
CA LEU A 90 6.84 -1.79 6.85
C LEU A 90 7.20 -2.75 8.00
N ASN A 91 6.31 -2.99 8.96
CA ASN A 91 6.53 -3.95 10.03
C ASN A 91 6.74 -5.38 9.51
N PHE A 92 6.24 -5.69 8.32
CA PHE A 92 6.45 -6.99 7.65
C PHE A 92 7.65 -6.99 6.69
N PHE A 93 7.80 -5.92 5.91
CA PHE A 93 8.91 -5.75 4.98
C PHE A 93 9.96 -4.82 5.59
N ASP A 94 10.55 -5.22 6.71
CA ASP A 94 11.44 -4.40 7.56
C ASP A 94 12.74 -3.95 6.88
N LYS A 95 13.10 -4.57 5.75
CA LYS A 95 14.27 -4.23 4.93
C LYS A 95 13.91 -3.51 3.63
N ALA A 96 12.64 -3.14 3.45
CA ALA A 96 12.16 -2.47 2.27
C ALA A 96 12.61 -1.01 2.23
N ASP A 97 12.89 -0.52 1.03
CA ASP A 97 13.07 0.90 0.79
C ASP A 97 11.73 1.63 0.85
N ASN A 98 11.75 2.90 1.26
CA ASN A 98 10.56 3.70 1.44
C ASN A 98 10.46 4.83 0.43
N ALA A 99 9.25 5.08 -0.07
CA ALA A 99 8.91 6.21 -0.92
C ALA A 99 7.75 7.00 -0.30
N PHE A 100 7.88 8.32 -0.32
CA PHE A 100 6.88 9.23 0.24
C PHE A 100 6.44 10.24 -0.81
N VAL A 101 5.12 10.36 -0.98
CA VAL A 101 4.54 11.31 -1.93
C VAL A 101 3.57 12.21 -1.19
N SER A 102 3.82 13.53 -1.23
CA SER A 102 2.87 14.52 -0.73
C SER A 102 1.95 14.95 -1.85
N ALA A 103 0.72 14.49 -1.82
CA ALA A 103 -0.33 14.86 -2.76
C ALA A 103 -1.50 15.50 -2.01
N TYR A 104 -1.97 16.64 -2.49
CA TYR A 104 -3.13 17.31 -1.92
C TYR A 104 -4.03 17.90 -3.01
N ARG A 105 -5.29 18.18 -2.61
CA ARG A 105 -6.27 18.83 -3.49
C ARG A 105 -6.10 20.35 -3.41
N LYS A 106 -5.65 20.94 -4.51
CA LYS A 106 -5.65 22.39 -4.68
C LYS A 106 -7.00 22.82 -5.23
N HIS A 107 -7.75 23.54 -4.42
CA HIS A 107 -9.05 24.04 -4.82
C HIS A 107 -8.92 25.35 -5.59
N HIS A 108 -9.66 25.46 -6.69
CA HIS A 108 -9.78 26.68 -7.48
C HIS A 108 -11.02 27.48 -7.06
N ARG A 109 -11.06 28.77 -7.43
CA ARG A 109 -12.17 29.67 -7.09
C ARG A 109 -13.50 29.30 -7.73
N ASP A 110 -13.48 28.53 -8.80
CA ASP A 110 -14.65 28.02 -9.54
C ASP A 110 -15.25 26.75 -8.91
N GLY A 111 -14.70 26.28 -7.77
CA GLY A 111 -15.13 25.05 -7.11
C GLY A 111 -14.49 23.76 -7.65
N SER A 112 -13.73 23.85 -8.75
CA SER A 112 -12.92 22.72 -9.24
C SER A 112 -11.71 22.47 -8.35
N PHE A 113 -11.10 21.30 -8.49
CA PHE A 113 -9.83 21.01 -7.83
C PHE A 113 -8.90 20.22 -8.76
N GLU A 114 -7.62 20.41 -8.56
CA GLU A 114 -6.58 19.57 -9.14
C GLU A 114 -5.80 18.84 -8.04
N ILE A 115 -5.21 17.69 -8.38
CA ILE A 115 -4.26 17.01 -7.50
C ILE A 115 -2.88 17.59 -7.77
N SER A 116 -2.33 18.28 -6.79
CA SER A 116 -0.96 18.78 -6.80
C SER A 116 -0.06 17.84 -6.02
N VAL A 117 1.08 17.48 -6.61
CA VAL A 117 2.14 16.73 -5.96
C VAL A 117 3.31 17.69 -5.73
N GLU A 118 3.65 17.93 -4.47
CA GLU A 118 4.68 18.92 -4.10
C GLU A 118 6.01 18.27 -3.70
N TYR A 119 5.95 17.05 -3.21
CA TYR A 119 7.15 16.37 -2.72
C TYR A 119 7.08 14.90 -3.09
N VAL A 120 8.17 14.41 -3.65
CA VAL A 120 8.39 12.99 -3.92
C VAL A 120 9.79 12.64 -3.44
N SER A 121 9.87 11.71 -2.50
CA SER A 121 11.12 11.03 -2.14
C SER A 121 10.94 9.57 -2.48
N CYS A 122 11.74 9.07 -3.41
CA CYS A 122 11.57 7.72 -3.94
C CYS A 122 12.94 7.18 -4.37
N PRO A 123 13.30 5.94 -3.98
CA PRO A 123 14.44 5.24 -4.55
C PRO A 123 14.16 4.87 -6.01
N ASP A 124 15.16 4.34 -6.71
CA ASP A 124 14.97 3.79 -8.05
C ASP A 124 13.92 2.67 -8.02
N LEU A 125 12.98 2.72 -8.97
CA LEU A 125 11.89 1.75 -9.11
C LEU A 125 12.09 0.77 -10.27
N GLU A 126 13.17 0.92 -11.04
CA GLU A 126 13.37 0.11 -12.24
C GLU A 126 13.43 -1.38 -11.90
N ASN A 127 12.53 -2.15 -12.53
CA ASN A 127 12.38 -3.60 -12.33
C ASN A 127 12.07 -4.05 -10.87
N ARG A 128 11.63 -3.15 -10.00
CA ARG A 128 11.30 -3.47 -8.61
C ARG A 128 9.80 -3.70 -8.41
N VAL A 129 9.44 -4.41 -7.36
CA VAL A 129 8.04 -4.49 -6.90
C VAL A 129 7.73 -3.22 -6.10
N LEU A 130 6.66 -2.53 -6.47
CA LEU A 130 6.14 -1.36 -5.77
C LEU A 130 4.86 -1.73 -5.01
N ILE A 131 4.83 -1.49 -3.70
CA ILE A 131 3.62 -1.58 -2.88
C ILE A 131 3.25 -0.17 -2.45
N ILE A 132 2.11 0.35 -2.91
CA ILE A 132 1.64 1.68 -2.54
C ILE A 132 0.43 1.59 -1.62
N SER A 133 0.51 2.27 -0.47
CA SER A 133 -0.53 2.30 0.55
C SER A 133 -1.28 3.64 0.56
N ASP A 134 -2.62 3.56 0.45
CA ASP A 134 -3.54 4.68 0.66
C ASP A 134 -4.75 4.18 1.46
N PRO A 135 -5.05 4.72 2.64
CA PRO A 135 -6.13 4.21 3.49
C PRO A 135 -7.49 4.17 2.81
N MET A 136 -7.77 5.10 1.89
CA MET A 136 -9.07 5.22 1.24
C MET A 136 -8.97 5.46 -0.26
N LEU A 137 -9.23 4.42 -1.03
CA LEU A 137 -9.36 4.50 -2.48
C LEU A 137 -10.79 4.94 -2.85
N ALA A 138 -11.05 6.26 -2.83
CA ALA A 138 -12.35 6.84 -3.18
C ALA A 138 -12.52 6.99 -4.69
N THR A 139 -12.03 8.08 -5.30
CA THR A 139 -12.08 8.31 -6.75
C THR A 139 -10.87 7.75 -7.49
N GLY A 140 -9.78 7.46 -6.80
CA GLY A 140 -8.52 7.00 -7.37
C GLY A 140 -7.63 8.11 -7.96
N ALA A 141 -8.11 9.36 -8.01
CA ALA A 141 -7.39 10.45 -8.68
C ALA A 141 -6.01 10.73 -8.06
N SER A 142 -5.92 10.79 -6.74
CA SER A 142 -4.63 11.00 -6.04
C SER A 142 -3.66 9.87 -6.31
N LEU A 143 -4.15 8.63 -6.32
CA LEU A 143 -3.34 7.44 -6.54
C LEU A 143 -2.82 7.35 -7.98
N VAL A 144 -3.67 7.61 -8.97
CA VAL A 144 -3.28 7.67 -10.39
C VAL A 144 -2.22 8.73 -10.60
N LYS A 145 -2.42 9.93 -10.04
CA LYS A 145 -1.46 11.02 -10.15
C LYS A 145 -0.13 10.65 -9.48
N THR A 146 -0.17 10.06 -8.30
CA THR A 146 1.02 9.57 -7.59
C THR A 146 1.79 8.56 -8.42
N LEU A 147 1.10 7.57 -9.01
CA LEU A 147 1.75 6.56 -9.87
C LEU A 147 2.40 7.17 -11.10
N GLN A 148 1.81 8.23 -11.70
CA GLN A 148 2.44 8.95 -12.81
C GLN A 148 3.78 9.55 -12.42
N TYR A 149 3.89 10.16 -11.22
CA TYR A 149 5.16 10.72 -10.72
C TYR A 149 6.18 9.62 -10.36
N LEU A 150 5.74 8.56 -9.71
CA LEU A 150 6.63 7.46 -9.33
C LEU A 150 7.22 6.76 -10.56
N LYS A 151 6.44 6.57 -11.63
CA LYS A 151 6.91 5.97 -12.88
C LYS A 151 7.95 6.80 -13.65
N VAL A 152 8.10 8.08 -13.32
CA VAL A 152 9.20 8.90 -13.85
C VAL A 152 10.55 8.52 -13.22
N VAL A 153 10.53 8.01 -11.99
CA VAL A 153 11.75 7.58 -11.26
C VAL A 153 12.25 6.23 -11.74
N GLY A 154 11.38 5.38 -12.29
CA GLY A 154 11.70 4.06 -12.83
C GLY A 154 10.42 3.27 -13.10
N GLN A 155 10.51 2.20 -13.91
CA GLN A 155 9.38 1.35 -14.26
C GLN A 155 9.31 0.12 -13.35
N PRO A 156 8.37 0.08 -12.38
CA PRO A 156 8.19 -1.11 -11.54
C PRO A 156 7.79 -2.32 -12.39
N LYS A 157 8.37 -3.48 -12.10
CA LYS A 157 7.96 -4.74 -12.73
C LYS A 157 6.56 -5.19 -12.29
N GLU A 158 6.16 -4.80 -11.09
CA GLU A 158 4.86 -5.13 -10.51
C GLU A 158 4.41 -4.02 -9.54
N ILE A 159 3.12 -3.71 -9.54
CA ILE A 159 2.52 -2.70 -8.67
C ILE A 159 1.38 -3.31 -7.88
N HIS A 160 1.49 -3.28 -6.56
CA HIS A 160 0.42 -3.58 -5.62
C HIS A 160 -0.11 -2.30 -5.00
N ILE A 161 -1.42 -2.16 -4.96
CA ILE A 161 -2.11 -1.07 -4.29
C ILE A 161 -2.86 -1.66 -3.10
N VAL A 162 -2.60 -1.13 -1.92
CA VAL A 162 -3.30 -1.55 -0.70
C VAL A 162 -4.15 -0.42 -0.16
N SER A 163 -5.41 -0.74 0.16
CA SER A 163 -6.35 0.23 0.71
C SER A 163 -7.25 -0.41 1.75
N ALA A 164 -7.43 0.24 2.90
CA ALA A 164 -8.29 -0.28 3.96
C ALA A 164 -9.77 -0.20 3.56
N ILE A 165 -10.15 0.82 2.80
CA ILE A 165 -11.49 1.02 2.25
C ILE A 165 -11.37 1.44 0.79
N ALA A 166 -12.07 0.76 -0.11
CA ALA A 166 -12.07 1.07 -1.52
C ALA A 166 -13.49 1.20 -2.08
N CYS A 167 -13.65 2.12 -3.05
CA CYS A 167 -14.87 2.32 -3.81
C CYS A 167 -14.71 1.72 -5.22
N THR A 168 -15.75 1.09 -5.75
CA THR A 168 -15.74 0.47 -7.09
C THR A 168 -15.29 1.46 -8.17
N ILE A 169 -15.81 2.68 -8.14
CA ILE A 169 -15.43 3.73 -9.11
C ILE A 169 -13.92 4.01 -9.08
N GLY A 170 -13.32 4.10 -7.88
CA GLY A 170 -11.88 4.33 -7.73
C GLY A 170 -11.06 3.14 -8.23
N ILE A 171 -11.49 1.92 -7.92
CA ILE A 171 -10.85 0.69 -8.40
C ILE A 171 -10.86 0.65 -9.94
N GLU A 172 -11.99 0.90 -10.57
CA GLU A 172 -12.14 0.89 -12.02
C GLU A 172 -11.29 1.97 -12.68
N PHE A 173 -11.30 3.19 -12.12
CA PHE A 173 -10.48 4.29 -12.61
C PHE A 173 -8.99 3.96 -12.54
N VAL A 174 -8.50 3.50 -11.40
CA VAL A 174 -7.09 3.14 -11.22
C VAL A 174 -6.66 2.03 -12.20
N ARG A 175 -7.49 0.99 -12.37
CA ARG A 175 -7.20 -0.12 -13.29
C ARG A 175 -7.20 0.31 -14.75
N ARG A 176 -8.04 1.26 -15.13
CA ARG A 176 -8.08 1.81 -16.49
C ARG A 176 -6.82 2.60 -16.81
N GLU A 177 -6.41 3.46 -15.89
CA GLU A 177 -5.23 4.33 -16.06
C GLU A 177 -3.90 3.56 -15.86
N ASN A 178 -3.92 2.45 -15.14
CA ASN A 178 -2.77 1.62 -14.83
C ASN A 178 -3.10 0.14 -15.05
N PRO A 179 -3.16 -0.35 -16.29
CA PRO A 179 -3.39 -1.77 -16.57
C PRO A 179 -2.33 -2.65 -15.90
N GLY A 180 -2.77 -3.79 -15.35
CA GLY A 180 -1.87 -4.75 -14.71
C GLY A 180 -1.68 -4.57 -13.20
N VAL A 181 -2.11 -3.46 -12.60
CA VAL A 181 -2.03 -3.30 -11.14
C VAL A 181 -2.87 -4.34 -10.39
N LYS A 182 -2.36 -4.76 -9.24
CA LYS A 182 -3.05 -5.61 -8.26
C LYS A 182 -3.57 -4.72 -7.13
N ILE A 183 -4.83 -4.88 -6.74
CA ILE A 183 -5.48 -4.07 -5.69
C ILE A 183 -6.05 -5.01 -4.64
#